data_891db4b3ec927d4aef788706ec98629b
#
_entry.id   891db4b3ec927d4aef788706ec98629b
#
_cell.length_a   1.000
_cell.length_b   1.000
_cell.length_c   1.000
_cell.angle_alpha   90.00
_cell.angle_beta   90.00
_cell.angle_gamma   90.00
#
_symmetry.space_group_name_H-M   'P 1'
#
loop_
_entity.id
_entity.type
_entity.pdbx_description
1 polymer ?
#
loop_
_entity_poly.entity_id
_entity_poly.type
_entity_poly.pdbx_seq_one_letter_code
_entity_poly.pdbx_strand_id
1 'polypeptide(L)'
;MGAAMAQAPDPLAADPRHTHLELENQWVRVFQEHLGPHETMPMHQHPAPGAVIVFLTDRNNQLTYFDGTVKAFQNHAGDVIWSTPTIHKSENLTGAQFAAIQIEPKPAANSKPFPTESMDAVTVDPAHYQVVAENEWIRAIRLTVGPHEKLKMHKHPATGAVVVLLTDQDMRQYHADGTSRESHYKAGTVRWAEPDAAHQDENLGDKPFRLVRIELKQAQ
;
A
#
# COMPACT_ATOMS: atom_id res chain seq x y z
N MET A 1 40.54 -1.94 -3.75
CA MET A 1 39.93 -1.83 -2.43
C MET A 1 38.59 -1.13 -2.65
N GLY A 2 37.48 -1.89 -2.72
CA GLY A 2 36.16 -1.29 -2.79
C GLY A 2 35.81 -0.70 -1.42
N ALA A 3 35.63 0.60 -1.35
CA ALA A 3 35.06 1.23 -0.16
C ALA A 3 33.65 0.61 0.03
N ALA A 4 33.43 -0.04 1.16
CA ALA A 4 32.09 -0.42 1.58
C ALA A 4 31.28 0.89 1.64
N MET A 5 30.29 1.04 0.76
CA MET A 5 29.37 2.17 0.83
C MET A 5 28.75 2.14 2.22
N ALA A 6 28.88 3.24 2.96
CA ALA A 6 28.25 3.35 4.26
C ALA A 6 26.74 3.16 4.05
N GLN A 7 26.19 2.13 4.65
CA GLN A 7 24.79 1.79 4.56
C GLN A 7 24.01 2.84 5.35
N ALA A 8 23.13 3.59 4.72
CA ALA A 8 22.27 4.52 5.43
C ALA A 8 21.31 3.72 6.35
N PRO A 9 20.86 4.30 7.46
CA PRO A 9 19.91 3.62 8.33
C PRO A 9 18.59 3.36 7.62
N ASP A 10 17.88 2.37 8.11
CA ASP A 10 16.49 2.09 7.79
C ASP A 10 15.58 3.29 8.16
N PRO A 11 14.47 3.56 7.47
CA PRO A 11 13.57 4.68 7.76
C PRO A 11 13.11 4.76 9.22
N LEU A 12 12.74 3.62 9.84
CA LEU A 12 12.31 3.58 11.24
C LEU A 12 13.45 3.94 12.21
N ALA A 13 14.69 3.54 11.87
CA ALA A 13 15.86 3.88 12.67
C ALA A 13 16.38 5.31 12.41
N ALA A 14 16.19 5.81 11.17
CA ALA A 14 16.62 7.15 10.79
C ALA A 14 15.79 8.24 11.46
N ASP A 15 14.48 8.05 11.51
CA ASP A 15 13.56 9.02 12.11
C ASP A 15 12.30 8.37 12.70
N PRO A 16 12.37 7.88 13.93
CA PRO A 16 11.25 7.26 14.62
C PRO A 16 10.12 8.25 14.99
N ARG A 17 10.32 9.55 14.81
CA ARG A 17 9.27 10.55 15.02
C ARG A 17 8.33 10.66 13.83
N HIS A 18 8.86 10.44 12.63
CA HIS A 18 8.14 10.59 11.37
C HIS A 18 7.78 9.25 10.72
N THR A 19 8.24 8.14 11.29
CA THR A 19 8.02 6.81 10.73
C THR A 19 7.49 5.84 11.81
N HIS A 20 6.36 5.22 11.56
CA HIS A 20 5.72 4.27 12.48
C HIS A 20 5.51 2.92 11.80
N LEU A 21 5.92 1.85 12.47
CA LEU A 21 5.64 0.49 12.02
C LEU A 21 4.14 0.17 12.21
N GLU A 22 3.43 -0.09 11.11
CA GLU A 22 2.01 -0.43 11.11
C GLU A 22 1.80 -1.95 11.15
N LEU A 23 2.62 -2.68 10.41
CA LEU A 23 2.48 -4.11 10.23
C LEU A 23 3.82 -4.73 9.83
N GLU A 24 4.15 -5.87 10.43
CA GLU A 24 5.24 -6.71 9.94
C GLU A 24 4.89 -8.19 10.07
N ASN A 25 5.13 -8.96 9.00
CA ASN A 25 5.02 -10.41 8.99
C ASN A 25 6.15 -11.03 8.15
N GLN A 26 6.07 -12.33 7.87
CA GLN A 26 7.10 -13.01 7.07
C GLN A 26 7.20 -12.52 5.61
N TRP A 27 6.17 -11.83 5.09
CA TRP A 27 6.03 -11.46 3.70
C TRP A 27 6.28 -9.99 3.41
N VAL A 28 6.00 -9.13 4.39
CA VAL A 28 5.98 -7.69 4.18
C VAL A 28 6.31 -6.95 5.46
N ARG A 29 6.89 -5.76 5.31
CA ARG A 29 6.98 -4.73 6.33
C ARG A 29 6.22 -3.49 5.83
N VAL A 30 5.37 -2.93 6.67
CA VAL A 30 4.55 -1.76 6.33
C VAL A 30 4.74 -0.71 7.40
N PHE A 31 5.02 0.51 6.98
CA PHE A 31 5.12 1.63 7.88
C PHE A 31 4.46 2.88 7.29
N GLN A 32 4.00 3.74 8.17
CA GLN A 32 3.51 5.07 7.84
C GLN A 32 4.63 6.07 7.98
N GLU A 33 4.81 6.88 6.96
CA GLU A 33 5.63 8.09 6.98
C GLU A 33 4.71 9.31 7.08
N HIS A 34 5.10 10.29 7.91
CA HIS A 34 4.46 11.60 7.93
C HIS A 34 5.51 12.68 8.13
N LEU A 35 5.35 13.79 7.45
CA LEU A 35 6.18 14.99 7.61
C LEU A 35 5.27 16.19 7.80
N GLY A 36 5.50 16.96 8.85
CA GLY A 36 4.86 18.25 9.05
C GLY A 36 5.27 19.27 7.97
N PRO A 37 4.68 20.47 8.00
CA PRO A 37 5.06 21.55 7.09
C PRO A 37 6.56 21.85 7.13
N HIS A 38 7.20 21.80 5.96
CA HIS A 38 8.64 22.08 5.78
C HIS A 38 9.59 21.20 6.60
N GLU A 39 9.11 20.06 7.11
CA GLU A 39 9.95 19.10 7.80
C GLU A 39 10.75 18.22 6.84
N THR A 40 11.87 17.72 7.35
CA THR A 40 12.81 16.88 6.60
C THR A 40 13.01 15.56 7.31
N MET A 41 12.84 14.48 6.58
CA MET A 41 13.28 13.14 6.99
C MET A 41 14.77 12.96 6.63
N PRO A 42 15.64 12.56 7.59
CA PRO A 42 17.06 12.38 7.36
C PRO A 42 17.38 11.36 6.28
N MET A 43 18.65 11.30 5.87
CA MET A 43 19.15 10.31 4.91
C MET A 43 18.88 8.89 5.44
N HIS A 44 18.16 8.10 4.64
CA HIS A 44 17.78 6.72 4.94
C HIS A 44 17.80 5.87 3.67
N GLN A 45 17.66 4.55 3.81
CA GLN A 45 17.64 3.64 2.68
C GLN A 45 16.39 2.76 2.67
N HIS A 46 15.92 2.46 1.46
CA HIS A 46 14.90 1.44 1.22
C HIS A 46 15.54 0.19 0.63
N PRO A 47 15.20 -1.02 1.15
CA PRO A 47 15.82 -2.26 0.72
C PRO A 47 15.31 -2.72 -0.66
N ALA A 48 16.03 -3.69 -1.25
CA ALA A 48 15.50 -4.48 -2.35
C ALA A 48 14.30 -5.33 -1.86
N PRO A 49 13.31 -5.57 -2.73
CA PRO A 49 13.23 -5.22 -4.14
C PRO A 49 12.72 -3.79 -4.40
N GLY A 50 12.35 -3.04 -3.37
CA GLY A 50 11.71 -1.73 -3.41
C GLY A 50 10.44 -1.71 -2.57
N ALA A 51 9.63 -0.68 -2.75
CA ALA A 51 8.40 -0.47 -1.99
C ALA A 51 7.23 0.02 -2.84
N VAL A 52 6.01 -0.35 -2.45
CA VAL A 52 4.80 0.36 -2.88
C VAL A 52 4.58 1.53 -1.95
N ILE A 53 4.29 2.69 -2.50
CA ILE A 53 3.91 3.88 -1.74
C ILE A 53 2.46 4.22 -2.08
N VAL A 54 1.62 4.28 -1.05
CA VAL A 54 0.22 4.73 -1.13
C VAL A 54 0.13 6.09 -0.44
N PHE A 55 -0.19 7.13 -1.18
CA PHE A 55 -0.27 8.49 -0.65
C PHE A 55 -1.61 8.72 0.06
N LEU A 56 -1.56 9.07 1.35
CA LEU A 56 -2.75 9.41 2.13
C LEU A 56 -3.14 10.89 1.99
N THR A 57 -2.16 11.74 1.68
CA THR A 57 -2.33 13.16 1.40
C THR A 57 -1.66 13.53 0.09
N ASP A 58 -1.90 14.73 -0.41
CA ASP A 58 -1.12 15.28 -1.51
C ASP A 58 0.35 15.40 -1.10
N ARG A 59 1.24 15.16 -2.05
CA ARG A 59 2.68 15.24 -1.90
C ARG A 59 3.25 16.33 -2.80
N ASN A 60 4.09 17.16 -2.22
CA ASN A 60 5.05 18.01 -2.94
C ASN A 60 6.35 18.00 -2.14
N ASN A 61 7.18 17.00 -2.41
CA ASN A 61 8.43 16.75 -1.68
C ASN A 61 9.63 16.87 -2.60
N GLN A 62 10.76 17.29 -2.01
CA GLN A 62 12.07 17.22 -2.62
C GLN A 62 12.85 16.04 -2.05
N LEU A 63 13.39 15.18 -2.90
CA LEU A 63 14.32 14.14 -2.52
C LEU A 63 15.75 14.57 -2.88
N THR A 64 16.66 14.41 -1.93
CA THR A 64 18.09 14.52 -2.19
C THR A 64 18.69 13.13 -2.05
N TYR A 65 19.17 12.59 -3.16
CA TYR A 65 19.78 11.27 -3.23
C TYR A 65 21.21 11.27 -2.66
N PHE A 66 21.72 10.08 -2.36
CA PHE A 66 23.06 9.89 -1.80
C PHE A 66 24.18 10.45 -2.68
N ASP A 67 24.01 10.44 -4.01
CA ASP A 67 24.94 11.02 -4.98
C ASP A 67 24.85 12.55 -5.09
N GLY A 68 24.01 13.20 -4.30
CA GLY A 68 23.76 14.64 -4.32
C GLY A 68 22.71 15.08 -5.35
N THR A 69 22.16 14.17 -6.15
CA THR A 69 21.06 14.50 -7.09
C THR A 69 19.83 14.96 -6.30
N VAL A 70 19.19 16.02 -6.79
CA VAL A 70 17.97 16.58 -6.20
C VAL A 70 16.82 16.49 -7.18
N LYS A 71 15.67 15.96 -6.75
CA LYS A 71 14.44 15.88 -7.56
C LYS A 71 13.23 16.25 -6.73
N ALA A 72 12.31 17.01 -7.33
CA ALA A 72 11.00 17.29 -6.75
C ALA A 72 9.95 16.31 -7.31
N PHE A 73 9.01 15.92 -6.46
CA PHE A 73 7.94 14.99 -6.79
C PHE A 73 6.60 15.53 -6.32
N GLN A 74 5.58 15.34 -7.15
CA GLN A 74 4.20 15.67 -6.82
C GLN A 74 3.33 14.44 -7.06
N ASN A 75 2.45 14.14 -6.12
CA ASN A 75 1.44 13.09 -6.20
C ASN A 75 0.18 13.57 -5.49
N HIS A 76 -0.94 12.93 -5.80
CA HIS A 76 -2.21 13.20 -5.16
C HIS A 76 -2.58 12.13 -4.13
N ALA A 77 -3.40 12.50 -3.17
CA ALA A 77 -3.99 11.55 -2.23
C ALA A 77 -4.70 10.40 -2.99
N GLY A 78 -4.35 9.17 -2.63
CA GLY A 78 -4.83 7.95 -3.28
C GLY A 78 -3.98 7.48 -4.47
N ASP A 79 -2.94 8.21 -4.85
CA ASP A 79 -1.96 7.70 -5.82
C ASP A 79 -1.18 6.51 -5.24
N VAL A 80 -0.75 5.63 -6.15
CA VAL A 80 0.05 4.44 -5.84
C VAL A 80 1.22 4.39 -6.79
N ILE A 81 2.43 4.29 -6.25
CA ILE A 81 3.65 4.15 -7.04
C ILE A 81 4.51 2.99 -6.55
N TRP A 82 5.36 2.47 -7.42
CA TRP A 82 6.48 1.61 -7.06
C TRP A 82 7.75 2.45 -6.95
N SER A 83 8.44 2.37 -5.82
CA SER A 83 9.74 2.98 -5.59
C SER A 83 10.82 1.90 -5.60
N THR A 84 11.82 2.06 -6.46
CA THR A 84 13.00 1.18 -6.48
C THR A 84 13.87 1.42 -5.25
N PRO A 85 14.75 0.45 -4.88
CA PRO A 85 15.70 0.66 -3.78
C PRO A 85 16.50 1.94 -3.96
N THR A 86 16.59 2.75 -2.91
CA THR A 86 17.24 4.06 -2.98
C THR A 86 17.73 4.51 -1.61
N ILE A 87 18.71 5.41 -1.62
CA ILE A 87 19.20 6.12 -0.44
C ILE A 87 18.95 7.60 -0.68
N HIS A 88 18.14 8.22 0.18
CA HIS A 88 17.77 9.63 0.05
C HIS A 88 17.36 10.27 1.39
N LYS A 89 17.30 11.57 1.44
CA LYS A 89 16.52 12.35 2.38
C LYS A 89 15.30 12.94 1.69
N SER A 90 14.21 13.15 2.43
CA SER A 90 12.96 13.73 1.92
C SER A 90 12.66 15.03 2.65
N GLU A 91 12.18 16.05 1.95
CA GLU A 91 11.73 17.32 2.50
C GLU A 91 10.34 17.64 1.98
N ASN A 92 9.40 17.93 2.87
CA ASN A 92 8.07 18.41 2.53
C ASN A 92 8.13 19.90 2.17
N LEU A 93 7.87 20.26 0.92
CA LEU A 93 7.95 21.64 0.43
C LEU A 93 6.70 22.47 0.71
N THR A 94 5.69 21.91 1.38
CA THR A 94 4.39 22.55 1.58
C THR A 94 4.15 23.01 3.01
N GLY A 95 3.19 23.91 3.20
CA GLY A 95 2.65 24.29 4.52
C GLY A 95 1.61 23.32 5.06
N ALA A 96 1.40 22.15 4.43
CA ALA A 96 0.48 21.09 4.86
C ALA A 96 1.24 19.84 5.28
N GLN A 97 0.61 19.01 6.09
CA GLN A 97 1.17 17.70 6.45
C GLN A 97 1.17 16.76 5.25
N PHE A 98 2.26 16.05 5.06
CA PHE A 98 2.38 14.90 4.16
C PHE A 98 2.25 13.60 4.95
N ALA A 99 1.54 12.62 4.38
CA ALA A 99 1.46 11.28 4.92
C ALA A 99 1.36 10.23 3.80
N ALA A 100 2.07 9.11 3.96
CA ALA A 100 2.04 7.97 3.04
C ALA A 100 2.24 6.65 3.79
N ILE A 101 1.71 5.57 3.21
CA ILE A 101 1.99 4.20 3.63
C ILE A 101 3.03 3.61 2.70
N GLN A 102 4.11 3.09 3.26
CA GLN A 102 5.14 2.36 2.53
C GLN A 102 5.04 0.87 2.82
N ILE A 103 5.01 0.07 1.77
CA ILE A 103 4.82 -1.38 1.83
C ILE A 103 6.04 -2.02 1.16
N GLU A 104 6.91 -2.61 1.95
CA GLU A 104 8.14 -3.26 1.52
C GLU A 104 7.94 -4.78 1.48
N PRO A 105 7.80 -5.40 0.29
CA PRO A 105 7.80 -6.85 0.17
C PRO A 105 9.15 -7.42 0.61
N LYS A 106 9.12 -8.51 1.40
CA LYS A 106 10.35 -9.22 1.79
C LYS A 106 10.81 -10.18 0.69
N PRO A 107 12.14 -10.45 0.55
CA PRO A 107 12.70 -11.23 -0.56
C PRO A 107 12.25 -12.70 -0.67
N ALA A 108 11.49 -13.23 0.28
CA ALA A 108 10.91 -14.58 0.18
C ALA A 108 9.87 -14.70 -0.94
N ALA A 109 9.52 -13.58 -1.58
CA ALA A 109 8.63 -13.53 -2.73
C ALA A 109 9.40 -13.90 -4.00
N ASN A 110 9.11 -15.06 -4.59
CA ASN A 110 9.51 -15.37 -5.97
C ASN A 110 8.45 -14.85 -6.93
N SER A 111 8.89 -14.21 -7.99
CA SER A 111 8.07 -13.62 -9.03
C SER A 111 7.33 -14.67 -9.86
N LYS A 112 6.30 -15.29 -9.31
CA LYS A 112 5.37 -16.08 -10.12
C LYS A 112 4.14 -15.23 -10.44
N PRO A 113 3.65 -15.27 -11.69
CA PRO A 113 2.37 -14.65 -12.01
C PRO A 113 1.29 -15.18 -11.07
N PHE A 114 0.30 -14.36 -10.73
CA PHE A 114 -0.87 -14.89 -10.06
C PHE A 114 -1.48 -16.02 -10.89
N PRO A 115 -1.91 -17.12 -10.26
CA PRO A 115 -2.71 -18.11 -10.96
C PRO A 115 -3.96 -17.42 -11.54
N THR A 116 -4.34 -17.79 -12.75
CA THR A 116 -5.58 -17.28 -13.36
C THR A 116 -6.76 -17.85 -12.57
N GLU A 117 -7.35 -17.04 -11.72
CA GLU A 117 -8.54 -17.39 -10.96
C GLU A 117 -9.78 -17.01 -11.75
N SER A 118 -10.69 -17.96 -11.97
CA SER A 118 -11.95 -17.72 -12.70
C SER A 118 -12.86 -16.70 -12.02
N MET A 119 -12.65 -16.48 -10.72
CA MET A 119 -13.39 -15.52 -9.89
C MET A 119 -12.51 -14.37 -9.41
N ASP A 120 -11.39 -14.09 -10.07
CA ASP A 120 -10.53 -12.96 -9.70
C ASP A 120 -11.33 -11.66 -9.71
N ALA A 121 -11.22 -10.87 -8.64
CA ALA A 121 -12.00 -9.64 -8.41
C ALA A 121 -11.95 -8.67 -9.59
N VAL A 122 -10.75 -8.45 -10.16
CA VAL A 122 -10.54 -7.54 -11.30
C VAL A 122 -11.25 -8.07 -12.56
N THR A 123 -11.32 -9.40 -12.73
CA THR A 123 -11.96 -10.04 -13.88
C THR A 123 -13.48 -10.00 -13.77
N VAL A 124 -14.03 -10.31 -12.59
CA VAL A 124 -15.49 -10.43 -12.44
C VAL A 124 -16.18 -9.10 -12.17
N ASP A 125 -15.47 -8.14 -11.60
CA ASP A 125 -16.04 -6.83 -11.25
C ASP A 125 -15.11 -5.64 -11.59
N PRO A 126 -14.73 -5.48 -12.88
CA PRO A 126 -13.77 -4.45 -13.31
C PRO A 126 -14.27 -3.01 -13.12
N ALA A 127 -15.57 -2.82 -12.86
CA ALA A 127 -16.12 -1.51 -12.58
C ALA A 127 -15.65 -0.96 -11.22
N HIS A 128 -15.45 -1.84 -10.24
CA HIS A 128 -15.06 -1.50 -8.88
C HIS A 128 -13.56 -1.72 -8.62
N TYR A 129 -12.97 -2.77 -9.23
CA TYR A 129 -11.58 -3.18 -9.02
C TYR A 129 -10.70 -2.77 -10.20
N GLN A 130 -9.84 -1.79 -9.99
CA GLN A 130 -8.94 -1.26 -11.01
C GLN A 130 -7.49 -1.53 -10.64
N VAL A 131 -6.74 -2.24 -11.48
CA VAL A 131 -5.29 -2.37 -11.33
C VAL A 131 -4.65 -1.01 -11.59
N VAL A 132 -3.96 -0.45 -10.59
CA VAL A 132 -3.31 0.87 -10.66
C VAL A 132 -1.79 0.77 -10.77
N ALA A 133 -1.20 -0.34 -10.34
CA ALA A 133 0.20 -0.68 -10.56
C ALA A 133 0.39 -2.20 -10.50
N GLU A 134 1.29 -2.72 -11.34
CA GLU A 134 1.65 -4.13 -11.32
C GLU A 134 3.09 -4.31 -11.78
N ASN A 135 3.84 -5.18 -11.10
CA ASN A 135 5.17 -5.59 -11.48
C ASN A 135 5.41 -7.06 -11.08
N GLU A 136 6.65 -7.51 -11.08
CA GLU A 136 7.02 -8.88 -10.68
C GLU A 136 6.74 -9.21 -9.21
N TRP A 137 6.58 -8.19 -8.33
CA TRP A 137 6.45 -8.36 -6.88
C TRP A 137 5.02 -8.19 -6.37
N ILE A 138 4.25 -7.31 -7.01
CA ILE A 138 2.93 -6.91 -6.53
C ILE A 138 1.92 -6.70 -7.65
N ARG A 139 0.64 -6.76 -7.30
CA ARG A 139 -0.47 -6.15 -8.00
C ARG A 139 -1.21 -5.21 -7.05
N ALA A 140 -1.21 -3.93 -7.38
CA ALA A 140 -1.93 -2.91 -6.62
C ALA A 140 -3.28 -2.63 -7.28
N ILE A 141 -4.35 -2.77 -6.52
CA ILE A 141 -5.73 -2.63 -6.96
C ILE A 141 -6.39 -1.51 -6.16
N ARG A 142 -6.99 -0.55 -6.86
CA ARG A 142 -7.90 0.42 -6.24
C ARG A 142 -9.31 -0.16 -6.26
N LEU A 143 -9.96 -0.19 -5.10
CA LEU A 143 -11.37 -0.50 -4.95
C LEU A 143 -12.14 0.77 -4.61
N THR A 144 -13.25 0.96 -5.31
CA THR A 144 -14.24 2.02 -5.01
C THR A 144 -15.63 1.41 -5.00
N VAL A 145 -16.37 1.59 -3.90
CA VAL A 145 -17.72 1.07 -3.73
C VAL A 145 -18.65 2.21 -3.32
N GLY A 146 -19.66 2.48 -4.13
CA GLY A 146 -20.65 3.52 -3.88
C GLY A 146 -21.50 3.23 -2.65
N PRO A 147 -22.31 4.22 -2.20
CA PRO A 147 -23.22 4.03 -1.07
C PRO A 147 -24.20 2.87 -1.33
N HIS A 148 -24.33 1.97 -0.37
CA HIS A 148 -25.24 0.80 -0.43
C HIS A 148 -25.03 -0.12 -1.65
N GLU A 149 -23.90 0.04 -2.34
CA GLU A 149 -23.51 -0.88 -3.42
C GLU A 149 -23.00 -2.20 -2.87
N LYS A 150 -23.29 -3.26 -3.64
CA LYS A 150 -22.86 -4.61 -3.38
C LYS A 150 -22.04 -5.13 -4.54
N LEU A 151 -20.82 -5.59 -4.23
CA LEU A 151 -19.89 -6.13 -5.20
C LEU A 151 -20.37 -7.52 -5.71
N LYS A 152 -19.80 -7.97 -6.81
CA LYS A 152 -20.00 -9.36 -7.25
C LYS A 152 -19.22 -10.33 -6.37
N MET A 153 -19.70 -11.57 -6.26
CA MET A 153 -18.96 -12.65 -5.60
C MET A 153 -17.63 -12.87 -6.33
N HIS A 154 -16.52 -12.81 -5.58
CA HIS A 154 -15.16 -12.87 -6.12
C HIS A 154 -14.20 -13.58 -5.18
N LYS A 155 -12.98 -13.78 -5.65
CA LYS A 155 -11.82 -14.28 -4.89
C LYS A 155 -10.62 -13.37 -5.08
N HIS A 156 -9.68 -13.47 -4.16
CA HIS A 156 -8.35 -12.91 -4.28
C HIS A 156 -7.29 -14.02 -4.34
N PRO A 157 -6.09 -13.74 -4.86
CA PRO A 157 -4.98 -14.70 -4.85
C PRO A 157 -4.67 -15.21 -3.43
N ALA A 158 -4.28 -16.48 -3.35
CA ALA A 158 -4.00 -17.17 -2.08
C ALA A 158 -2.70 -16.72 -1.38
N THR A 159 -2.16 -15.57 -1.74
CA THR A 159 -0.87 -15.07 -1.23
C THR A 159 -1.01 -14.02 -0.12
N GLY A 160 -2.24 -13.61 0.19
CA GLY A 160 -2.49 -12.51 1.12
C GLY A 160 -2.22 -11.13 0.51
N ALA A 161 -2.64 -10.10 1.21
CA ALA A 161 -2.51 -8.72 0.76
C ALA A 161 -2.42 -7.72 1.91
N VAL A 162 -1.78 -6.57 1.65
CA VAL A 162 -1.92 -5.38 2.49
C VAL A 162 -3.09 -4.56 1.97
N VAL A 163 -3.99 -4.14 2.86
CA VAL A 163 -5.12 -3.27 2.55
C VAL A 163 -4.92 -1.94 3.27
N VAL A 164 -4.99 -0.84 2.50
CA VAL A 164 -4.88 0.54 2.99
C VAL A 164 -6.21 1.24 2.74
N LEU A 165 -6.89 1.69 3.79
CA LEU A 165 -8.15 2.41 3.70
C LEU A 165 -7.90 3.88 3.38
N LEU A 166 -8.42 4.36 2.23
CA LEU A 166 -8.32 5.77 1.84
C LEU A 166 -9.46 6.62 2.41
N THR A 167 -10.57 5.98 2.79
CA THR A 167 -11.73 6.62 3.42
C THR A 167 -12.24 5.75 4.57
N ASP A 168 -13.11 6.30 5.40
CA ASP A 168 -13.87 5.48 6.36
C ASP A 168 -14.67 4.41 5.61
N GLN A 169 -14.81 3.24 6.20
CA GLN A 169 -15.48 2.09 5.64
C GLN A 169 -16.43 1.47 6.67
N ASP A 170 -17.70 1.33 6.28
CA ASP A 170 -18.71 0.50 6.93
C ASP A 170 -19.14 -0.58 5.95
N MET A 171 -18.78 -1.83 6.22
CA MET A 171 -18.87 -2.91 5.24
C MET A 171 -19.48 -4.16 5.87
N ARG A 172 -20.29 -4.88 5.09
CA ARG A 172 -20.69 -6.27 5.36
C ARG A 172 -20.09 -7.18 4.29
N GLN A 173 -19.36 -8.18 4.74
CA GLN A 173 -18.82 -9.24 3.89
C GLN A 173 -19.71 -10.47 4.00
N TYR A 174 -20.13 -11.02 2.87
CA TYR A 174 -20.92 -12.25 2.74
C TYR A 174 -20.02 -13.36 2.20
N HIS A 175 -20.05 -14.51 2.85
CA HIS A 175 -19.31 -15.71 2.42
C HIS A 175 -20.19 -16.69 1.66
N ALA A 176 -19.55 -17.55 0.85
CA ALA A 176 -20.26 -18.56 0.03
C ALA A 176 -21.04 -19.60 0.87
N ASP A 177 -20.69 -19.77 2.15
CA ASP A 177 -21.40 -20.66 3.09
C ASP A 177 -22.65 -20.02 3.71
N GLY A 178 -23.00 -18.79 3.32
CA GLY A 178 -24.16 -18.05 3.81
C GLY A 178 -23.91 -17.24 5.08
N THR A 179 -22.71 -17.29 5.66
CA THR A 179 -22.35 -16.43 6.80
C THR A 179 -22.04 -15.03 6.35
N SER A 180 -22.10 -14.06 7.27
CA SER A 180 -21.68 -12.69 7.01
C SER A 180 -21.03 -12.05 8.23
N ARG A 181 -20.18 -11.04 8.00
CA ARG A 181 -19.48 -10.27 9.01
C ARG A 181 -19.50 -8.78 8.66
N GLU A 182 -19.79 -7.95 9.66
CA GLU A 182 -19.64 -6.51 9.53
C GLU A 182 -18.26 -6.05 10.03
N SER A 183 -17.77 -4.98 9.45
CA SER A 183 -16.53 -4.33 9.84
C SER A 183 -16.60 -2.83 9.62
N HIS A 184 -15.95 -2.09 10.53
CA HIS A 184 -15.91 -0.62 10.55
C HIS A 184 -14.45 -0.21 10.67
N TYR A 185 -13.94 0.50 9.68
CA TYR A 185 -12.56 0.96 9.66
C TYR A 185 -12.48 2.45 9.37
N LYS A 186 -11.46 3.11 9.90
CA LYS A 186 -11.16 4.50 9.63
C LYS A 186 -10.19 4.67 8.46
N ALA A 187 -10.28 5.82 7.78
CA ALA A 187 -9.29 6.23 6.81
C ALA A 187 -7.87 6.16 7.43
N GLY A 188 -6.90 5.74 6.64
CA GLY A 188 -5.53 5.52 7.09
C GLY A 188 -5.28 4.16 7.75
N THR A 189 -6.32 3.37 8.07
CA THR A 189 -6.12 2.01 8.62
C THR A 189 -5.37 1.14 7.63
N VAL A 190 -4.34 0.44 8.12
CA VAL A 190 -3.59 -0.60 7.41
C VAL A 190 -3.88 -1.95 8.02
N ARG A 191 -4.11 -2.96 7.19
CA ARG A 191 -4.30 -4.33 7.69
C ARG A 191 -3.75 -5.37 6.72
N TRP A 192 -3.37 -6.50 7.26
CA TRP A 192 -3.13 -7.71 6.49
C TRP A 192 -4.46 -8.42 6.21
N ALA A 193 -4.68 -8.77 4.96
CA ALA A 193 -5.79 -9.61 4.54
C ALA A 193 -5.25 -11.00 4.21
N GLU A 194 -5.62 -11.98 5.03
CA GLU A 194 -5.33 -13.39 4.77
C GLU A 194 -6.04 -13.85 3.50
N PRO A 195 -5.53 -14.90 2.85
CA PRO A 195 -6.27 -15.59 1.80
C PRO A 195 -7.66 -16.01 2.31
N ASP A 196 -8.69 -15.69 1.54
CA ASP A 196 -10.07 -15.98 1.93
C ASP A 196 -10.79 -16.77 0.82
N ALA A 197 -11.86 -17.45 1.23
CA ALA A 197 -12.80 -18.07 0.30
C ALA A 197 -13.51 -17.01 -0.56
N ALA A 198 -14.30 -17.46 -1.53
CA ALA A 198 -15.12 -16.53 -2.31
C ALA A 198 -16.07 -15.75 -1.40
N HIS A 199 -16.10 -14.43 -1.59
CA HIS A 199 -16.91 -13.51 -0.81
C HIS A 199 -17.46 -12.38 -1.67
N GLN A 200 -18.37 -11.62 -1.08
CA GLN A 200 -19.03 -10.47 -1.67
C GLN A 200 -19.15 -9.39 -0.60
N ASP A 201 -18.70 -8.18 -0.91
CA ASP A 201 -18.74 -7.05 0.01
C ASP A 201 -19.89 -6.09 -0.34
N GLU A 202 -20.49 -5.49 0.69
CA GLU A 202 -21.52 -4.46 0.58
C GLU A 202 -21.12 -3.24 1.41
N ASN A 203 -21.19 -2.06 0.80
CA ASN A 203 -21.03 -0.81 1.52
C ASN A 203 -22.32 -0.51 2.29
N LEU A 204 -22.24 -0.46 3.62
CA LEU A 204 -23.40 -0.14 4.49
C LEU A 204 -23.57 1.37 4.73
N GLY A 205 -22.57 2.16 4.33
CA GLY A 205 -22.54 3.61 4.56
C GLY A 205 -23.22 4.43 3.46
N ASP A 206 -23.53 5.68 3.79
CA ASP A 206 -24.13 6.68 2.88
C ASP A 206 -23.13 7.41 2.00
N LYS A 207 -21.83 7.03 2.09
CA LYS A 207 -20.75 7.61 1.29
C LYS A 207 -19.97 6.51 0.59
N PRO A 208 -19.37 6.79 -0.59
CA PRO A 208 -18.45 5.85 -1.19
C PRO A 208 -17.27 5.58 -0.26
N PHE A 209 -16.84 4.31 -0.16
CA PHE A 209 -15.54 4.03 0.41
C PHE A 209 -14.52 3.67 -0.68
N ARG A 210 -13.27 3.95 -0.38
CA ARG A 210 -12.12 3.65 -1.24
C ARG A 210 -11.00 3.03 -0.43
N LEU A 211 -10.34 2.05 -1.03
CA LEU A 211 -9.14 1.44 -0.48
C LEU A 211 -8.16 1.07 -1.60
N VAL A 212 -6.93 0.81 -1.21
CA VAL A 212 -5.92 0.17 -2.06
C VAL A 212 -5.60 -1.20 -1.47
N ARG A 213 -5.66 -2.24 -2.29
CA ARG A 213 -5.25 -3.60 -1.98
C ARG A 213 -3.96 -3.92 -2.71
N ILE A 214 -2.92 -4.25 -1.97
CA ILE A 214 -1.60 -4.65 -2.51
C ILE A 214 -1.46 -6.15 -2.34
N GLU A 215 -1.69 -6.89 -3.40
CA GLU A 215 -1.52 -8.34 -3.47
C GLU A 215 -0.05 -8.67 -3.75
N LEU A 216 0.51 -9.56 -2.96
CA LEU A 216 1.93 -9.93 -3.08
C LEU A 216 2.07 -11.13 -4.03
N LYS A 217 2.95 -11.00 -5.04
CA LYS A 217 3.34 -12.11 -5.91
C LYS A 217 4.40 -12.95 -5.21
N GLN A 218 3.98 -14.05 -4.57
CA GLN A 218 4.85 -14.90 -3.76
C GLN A 218 5.01 -16.27 -4.39
N ALA A 219 6.18 -16.91 -4.17
CA ALA A 219 6.30 -18.35 -4.37
C ALA A 219 5.47 -19.08 -3.31
N GLN A 220 4.66 -19.99 -3.78
CA GLN A 220 4.09 -21.04 -2.93
C GLN A 220 5.17 -22.06 -2.60
#